data_fb213a4b8a010d7c47be47f8252da185
#
_entry.id   fb213a4b8a010d7c47be47f8252da185
#
_cell.length_a   1.000
_cell.length_b   1.000
_cell.length_c   1.000
_cell.angle_alpha   90.00
_cell.angle_beta   90.00
_cell.angle_gamma   90.00
#
_symmetry.space_group_name_H-M   'P 1'
#
loop_
_entity.id
_entity.type
_entity.pdbx_description
1 polymer ?
#
loop_
_entity_poly.entity_id
_entity_poly.type
_entity_poly.pdbx_seq_one_letter_code
_entity_poly.pdbx_strand_id
1 'polypeptide(L)'
;GGIVRHTSSSVTGEYALPMLENFSGTKLFLGVDGIDLKYGLTTTNFMEASVNRAMIDAAQKIIVLTDSSKFGRRGFGKICELDAVDQIITDSGVSPKVVRELEELGIKVSIV
;
A
#
# COMPACT_ATOMS: atom_id res chain seq x y z
N GLY A 1 -11.64 -0.41 -17.88
CA GLY A 1 -10.55 -0.98 -17.21
C GLY A 1 -10.88 -1.97 -16.10
N GLY A 2 -9.99 -2.21 -15.22
CA GLY A 2 -10.17 -3.14 -14.12
C GLY A 2 -11.18 -2.68 -13.07
N ILE A 3 -11.42 -3.53 -12.10
CA ILE A 3 -12.30 -3.22 -10.98
C ILE A 3 -11.51 -2.50 -9.91
N VAL A 4 -11.95 -1.29 -9.55
CA VAL A 4 -11.34 -0.54 -8.46
C VAL A 4 -12.18 -0.76 -7.21
N ARG A 5 -11.55 -1.26 -6.15
CA ARG A 5 -12.21 -1.53 -4.89
C ARG A 5 -12.09 -0.31 -3.99
N HIS A 6 -13.22 0.25 -3.59
CA HIS A 6 -13.25 1.46 -2.76
C HIS A 6 -12.54 1.30 -1.42
N THR A 7 -12.66 0.14 -0.81
CA THR A 7 -12.08 -0.12 0.51
C THR A 7 -10.56 -0.31 0.49
N SER A 8 -10.03 -0.80 -0.60
CA SER A 8 -8.60 -1.08 -0.74
C SER A 8 -7.90 -0.17 -1.74
N SER A 9 -8.67 0.60 -2.52
CA SER A 9 -8.14 1.46 -3.58
C SER A 9 -7.20 0.71 -4.53
N SER A 10 -7.49 -0.57 -4.75
CA SER A 10 -6.67 -1.44 -5.60
C SER A 10 -7.50 -1.93 -6.78
N VAL A 11 -6.80 -2.29 -7.86
CA VAL A 11 -7.40 -2.88 -9.05
C VAL A 11 -7.14 -4.38 -9.02
N THR A 12 -8.17 -5.19 -9.27
CA THR A 12 -8.05 -6.65 -9.26
C THR A 12 -8.53 -7.26 -10.57
N GLY A 13 -8.09 -8.49 -10.85
CA GLY A 13 -8.51 -9.27 -12.01
C GLY A 13 -7.54 -9.21 -13.17
N GLU A 14 -7.88 -9.96 -14.23
CA GLU A 14 -7.01 -10.12 -15.39
C GLU A 14 -6.78 -8.83 -16.16
N TYR A 15 -7.74 -7.93 -16.11
CA TYR A 15 -7.66 -6.65 -16.83
C TYR A 15 -6.72 -5.65 -16.19
N ALA A 16 -6.36 -5.86 -14.93
CA ALA A 16 -5.49 -4.95 -14.19
C ALA A 16 -4.09 -4.87 -14.81
N LEU A 17 -3.50 -6.00 -15.16
CA LEU A 17 -2.12 -6.03 -15.65
C LEU A 17 -1.89 -5.25 -16.94
N PRO A 18 -2.71 -5.41 -18.00
CA PRO A 18 -2.55 -4.59 -19.21
C PRO A 18 -2.74 -3.11 -18.95
N MET A 19 -3.68 -2.73 -18.08
CA MET A 19 -3.88 -1.33 -17.72
C MET A 19 -2.68 -0.75 -17.00
N LEU A 20 -2.07 -1.52 -16.11
CA LEU A 20 -0.93 -1.07 -15.33
C LEU A 20 0.28 -0.76 -16.20
N GLU A 21 0.50 -1.51 -17.26
CA GLU A 21 1.57 -1.22 -18.21
C GLU A 21 1.40 0.15 -18.86
N ASN A 22 0.14 0.55 -19.10
CA ASN A 22 -0.16 1.87 -19.68
C ASN A 22 -0.07 3.01 -18.66
N PHE A 23 -0.09 2.69 -17.36
CA PHE A 23 -0.05 3.67 -16.29
C PHE A 23 1.28 3.71 -15.56
N SER A 24 2.32 3.06 -16.11
CA SER A 24 3.66 3.16 -15.53
C SER A 24 4.08 4.64 -15.48
N GLY A 25 4.70 5.04 -14.39
CA GLY A 25 5.06 6.42 -14.16
C GLY A 25 4.01 7.24 -13.42
N THR A 26 2.87 6.65 -13.07
CA THR A 26 1.82 7.33 -12.32
C THR A 26 1.92 7.06 -10.82
N LYS A 27 1.09 7.76 -10.05
CA LYS A 27 0.92 7.52 -8.62
C LYS A 27 -0.05 6.36 -8.42
N LEU A 28 0.29 5.47 -7.51
CA LEU A 28 -0.61 4.40 -7.08
C LEU A 28 -1.08 4.70 -5.67
N PHE A 29 -2.40 4.73 -5.48
CA PHE A 29 -3.02 4.81 -4.16
C PHE A 29 -3.43 3.40 -3.74
N LEU A 30 -2.91 2.92 -2.64
CA LEU A 30 -3.03 1.53 -2.24
C LEU A 30 -3.59 1.40 -0.83
N GLY A 31 -4.68 0.64 -0.67
CA GLY A 31 -5.19 0.23 0.64
C GLY A 31 -4.55 -1.09 1.06
N VAL A 32 -4.33 -1.24 2.35
CA VAL A 32 -3.70 -2.44 2.90
C VAL A 32 -4.44 -2.91 4.14
N ASP A 33 -4.27 -4.17 4.49
CA ASP A 33 -4.88 -4.75 5.70
C ASP A 33 -3.92 -4.79 6.88
N GLY A 34 -2.63 -4.69 6.62
CA GLY A 34 -1.63 -4.66 7.67
C GLY A 34 -0.37 -3.92 7.26
N ILE A 35 0.22 -3.21 8.22
CA ILE A 35 1.51 -2.55 8.08
C ILE A 35 2.37 -2.97 9.25
N ASP A 36 3.47 -3.65 8.98
CA ASP A 36 4.45 -4.03 9.99
C ASP A 36 5.79 -3.42 9.62
N LEU A 37 6.43 -2.75 10.57
CA LEU A 37 7.68 -2.04 10.31
C LEU A 37 8.82 -2.94 9.84
N LYS A 38 8.76 -4.22 10.20
CA LYS A 38 9.80 -5.19 9.79
C LYS A 38 9.36 -6.05 8.63
N TYR A 39 8.08 -6.47 8.64
CA TYR A 39 7.57 -7.40 7.63
C TYR A 39 7.11 -6.70 6.35
N GLY A 40 6.57 -5.50 6.47
CA GLY A 40 6.09 -4.73 5.32
C GLY A 40 4.58 -4.62 5.25
N LEU A 41 4.08 -4.41 4.02
CA LEU A 41 2.65 -4.28 3.75
C LEU A 41 2.03 -5.63 3.44
N THR A 42 0.84 -5.86 3.98
CA THR A 42 0.12 -7.13 3.77
C THR A 42 -1.34 -6.92 3.46
N THR A 43 -1.93 -7.91 2.83
CA THR A 43 -3.37 -8.02 2.64
C THR A 43 -3.83 -9.41 3.07
N THR A 44 -5.13 -9.56 3.33
CA THR A 44 -5.70 -10.85 3.73
C THR A 44 -5.92 -11.80 2.54
N ASN A 45 -5.80 -11.32 1.31
CA ASN A 45 -6.08 -12.09 0.10
C ASN A 45 -4.83 -12.23 -0.78
N PHE A 46 -4.40 -13.46 -1.05
CA PHE A 46 -3.22 -13.73 -1.87
C PHE A 46 -3.33 -13.20 -3.29
N MET A 47 -4.51 -13.24 -3.88
CA MET A 47 -4.70 -12.74 -5.23
C MET A 47 -4.56 -11.23 -5.27
N GLU A 48 -5.10 -10.53 -4.27
CA GLU A 48 -4.89 -9.09 -4.15
C GLU A 48 -3.42 -8.75 -3.95
N ALA A 49 -2.70 -9.53 -3.15
CA ALA A 49 -1.27 -9.29 -2.94
C ALA A 49 -0.50 -9.38 -4.26
N SER A 50 -0.80 -10.37 -5.08
CA SER A 50 -0.16 -10.55 -6.37
C SER A 50 -0.42 -9.38 -7.32
N VAL A 51 -1.68 -8.96 -7.41
CA VAL A 51 -2.05 -7.81 -8.24
C VAL A 51 -1.41 -6.52 -7.71
N ASN A 52 -1.42 -6.34 -6.40
CA ASN A 52 -0.80 -5.16 -5.77
C ASN A 52 0.69 -5.08 -6.06
N ARG A 53 1.40 -6.21 -6.03
CA ARG A 53 2.83 -6.22 -6.40
C ARG A 53 3.05 -5.79 -7.85
N ALA A 54 2.21 -6.25 -8.76
CA ALA A 54 2.30 -5.84 -10.16
C ALA A 54 2.03 -4.34 -10.33
N MET A 55 1.06 -3.80 -9.59
CA MET A 55 0.75 -2.36 -9.62
C MET A 55 1.92 -1.53 -9.08
N ILE A 56 2.54 -1.98 -8.02
CA ILE A 56 3.70 -1.31 -7.43
C ILE A 56 4.85 -1.24 -8.44
N ASP A 57 5.12 -2.34 -9.13
CA ASP A 57 6.19 -2.40 -10.12
C ASP A 57 5.95 -1.44 -11.29
N ALA A 58 4.68 -1.19 -11.62
CA ALA A 58 4.32 -0.31 -12.74
C ALA A 58 4.27 1.17 -12.35
N ALA A 59 4.14 1.50 -11.08
CA ALA A 59 3.95 2.87 -10.60
C ALA A 59 5.27 3.56 -10.27
N GLN A 60 5.33 4.88 -10.45
CA GLN A 60 6.48 5.68 -10.02
C GLN A 60 6.41 6.02 -8.54
N LYS A 61 5.22 6.19 -8.00
CA LYS A 61 5.03 6.62 -6.63
C LYS A 61 3.95 5.79 -5.95
N ILE A 62 4.25 5.31 -4.77
CA ILE A 62 3.34 4.46 -4.00
C ILE A 62 2.87 5.24 -2.78
N ILE A 63 1.56 5.45 -2.69
CA ILE A 63 0.91 6.15 -1.58
C ILE A 63 -0.08 5.20 -0.93
N VAL A 64 0.16 4.89 0.34
CA VAL A 64 -0.71 4.00 1.11
C VAL A 64 -1.79 4.82 1.82
N LEU A 65 -3.04 4.43 1.64
CA LEU A 65 -4.18 5.01 2.35
C LEU A 65 -4.64 3.98 3.37
N THR A 66 -4.57 4.31 4.64
CA THR A 66 -4.93 3.34 5.67
C THR A 66 -5.37 4.05 6.95
N ASP A 67 -6.23 3.40 7.73
CA ASP A 67 -6.50 3.87 9.08
C ASP A 67 -5.46 3.32 10.06
N SER A 68 -5.35 3.95 11.22
CA SER A 68 -4.32 3.62 12.20
C SER A 68 -4.43 2.22 12.79
N SER A 69 -5.58 1.57 12.68
CA SER A 69 -5.77 0.21 13.21
C SER A 69 -4.97 -0.85 12.45
N LYS A 70 -4.47 -0.52 11.26
CA LYS A 70 -3.73 -1.47 10.42
C LYS A 70 -2.26 -1.58 10.80
N PHE A 71 -1.74 -0.63 11.56
CA PHE A 71 -0.35 -0.69 12.02
C PHE A 71 -0.16 -1.80 13.04
N GLY A 72 0.91 -2.59 12.88
CA GLY A 72 1.22 -3.72 13.73
C GLY A 72 0.53 -5.01 13.33
N ARG A 73 -0.24 -5.01 12.25
CA ARG A 73 -0.94 -6.20 11.75
C ARG A 73 -0.19 -6.86 10.61
N ARG A 74 -0.34 -8.18 10.50
CA ARG A 74 0.16 -8.96 9.38
C ARG A 74 -0.98 -9.80 8.81
N GLY A 75 -1.22 -9.66 7.49
CA GLY A 75 -2.13 -10.51 6.75
C GLY A 75 -1.41 -11.67 6.09
N PHE A 76 -2.15 -12.51 5.40
CA PHE A 76 -1.61 -13.69 4.71
C PHE A 76 -0.71 -13.34 3.52
N GLY A 77 -1.11 -12.36 2.75
CA GLY A 77 -0.42 -12.01 1.51
C GLY A 77 0.51 -10.82 1.72
N LYS A 78 1.81 -11.03 1.57
CA LYS A 78 2.76 -9.93 1.59
C LYS A 78 2.72 -9.18 0.26
N ILE A 79 2.50 -7.88 0.33
CA ILE A 79 2.48 -7.01 -0.84
C ILE A 79 3.88 -6.55 -1.20
N CYS A 80 4.59 -5.94 -0.26
CA CYS A 80 5.94 -5.41 -0.47
C CYS A 80 6.59 -5.05 0.86
N GLU A 81 7.88 -4.79 0.80
CA GLU A 81 8.62 -4.18 1.90
C GLU A 81 8.28 -2.69 1.99
N LEU A 82 8.55 -2.07 3.14
CA LEU A 82 8.29 -0.64 3.32
C LEU A 82 9.16 0.25 2.45
N ASP A 83 10.29 -0.22 1.98
CA ASP A 83 11.17 0.57 1.10
C ASP A 83 10.54 0.90 -0.26
N ALA A 84 9.48 0.19 -0.64
CA ALA A 84 8.74 0.49 -1.86
C ALA A 84 7.74 1.64 -1.68
N VAL A 85 7.47 2.08 -0.45
CA VAL A 85 6.43 3.06 -0.14
C VAL A 85 7.02 4.46 -0.07
N ASP A 86 6.39 5.41 -0.74
CA ASP A 86 6.81 6.82 -0.72
C ASP A 86 6.06 7.63 0.32
N GLN A 87 4.79 7.34 0.53
CA GLN A 87 3.95 8.10 1.45
C GLN A 87 2.86 7.22 2.06
N ILE A 88 2.54 7.49 3.32
CA ILE A 88 1.39 6.89 4.01
C ILE A 88 0.49 8.02 4.48
N ILE A 89 -0.80 7.93 4.13
CA ILE A 89 -1.83 8.83 4.61
C ILE A 89 -2.71 8.05 5.59
N THR A 90 -2.80 8.52 6.81
CA THR A 90 -3.53 7.84 7.88
C THR A 90 -4.22 8.83 8.81
N ASP A 91 -4.91 8.33 9.82
CA ASP A 91 -5.61 9.17 10.81
C ASP A 91 -4.75 9.44 12.04
N SER A 92 -5.25 10.32 12.90
CA SER A 92 -4.54 10.77 14.11
C SER A 92 -4.36 9.69 15.18
N GLY A 93 -4.93 8.50 14.99
CA GLY A 93 -4.74 7.40 15.92
C GLY A 93 -3.37 6.73 15.82
N VAL A 94 -2.59 7.05 14.79
CA VAL A 94 -1.25 6.47 14.65
C VAL A 94 -0.31 7.00 15.75
N SER A 95 0.52 6.11 16.30
CA SER A 95 1.43 6.49 17.37
C SER A 95 2.55 7.40 16.85
N PRO A 96 2.95 8.43 17.62
CA PRO A 96 4.08 9.28 17.23
C PRO A 96 5.38 8.50 17.01
N LYS A 97 5.58 7.42 17.76
CA LYS A 97 6.76 6.55 17.59
C LYS A 97 6.77 5.90 16.20
N VAL A 98 5.62 5.38 15.77
CA VAL A 98 5.50 4.76 14.45
C VAL A 98 5.74 5.80 13.35
N VAL A 99 5.19 6.99 13.49
CA VAL A 99 5.43 8.07 12.53
C VAL A 99 6.93 8.37 12.40
N ARG A 100 7.63 8.49 13.51
CA ARG A 100 9.08 8.75 13.49
C ARG A 100 9.84 7.62 12.80
N GLU A 101 9.50 6.37 13.10
CA GLU A 101 10.17 5.22 12.49
C GLU A 101 9.95 5.17 10.98
N LEU A 102 8.73 5.49 10.52
CA LEU A 102 8.43 5.56 9.09
C LEU A 102 9.20 6.69 8.41
N GLU A 103 9.25 7.85 9.04
CA GLU A 103 9.98 9.00 8.50
C GLU A 103 11.49 8.74 8.43
N GLU A 104 12.04 8.02 9.39
CA GLU A 104 13.43 7.57 9.35
C GLU A 104 13.73 6.66 8.17
N LEU A 105 12.73 5.91 7.71
CA LEU A 105 12.83 5.07 6.51
C LEU A 105 12.67 5.87 5.21
N GLY A 106 12.44 7.18 5.30
CA GLY A 106 12.25 8.02 4.13
C GLY A 106 10.81 8.09 3.64
N ILE A 107 9.86 7.61 4.45
CA ILE A 107 8.43 7.61 4.08
C ILE A 107 7.78 8.87 4.62
N LYS A 108 7.11 9.62 3.75
CA LYS A 108 6.32 10.78 4.19
C LYS A 108 5.04 10.29 4.85
N VAL A 109 4.74 10.79 6.05
CA VAL A 109 3.50 10.45 6.76
C VAL A 109 2.62 11.69 6.82
N SER A 110 1.39 11.55 6.32
CA SER A 110 0.38 12.61 6.36
C SER A 110 -0.79 12.15 7.22
N ILE A 111 -1.17 12.97 8.18
CA ILE A 111 -2.26 12.67 9.11
C ILE A 111 -3.46 13.55 8.77
N VAL A 112 -4.59 12.93 8.58
CA VAL A 112 -5.84 13.62 8.22
C VAL A 112 -6.95 13.44 9.24
#